data_40d3b579597abf2ae65a8be0314338f4
#
_entry.id   40d3b579597abf2ae65a8be0314338f4
#
_cell.length_a   1.000
_cell.length_b   1.000
_cell.length_c   1.000
_cell.angle_alpha   90.00
_cell.angle_beta   90.00
_cell.angle_gamma   90.00
#
_symmetry.space_group_name_H-M   'P 1'
#
loop_
_entity.id
_entity.type
_entity.pdbx_description
1 polymer ?
#
loop_
_entity_poly.entity_id
_entity_poly.type
_entity_poly.pdbx_seq_one_letter_code
_entity_poly.pdbx_strand_id
1 'polypeptide(L)'
;MMLRRQDKLRSAATGGDAAKSTRRGEPTGEGDVSLTADQIRLVRESYALISRSPTRYSDAFYYRLLLDHPFARALFPDDMAHQIAVFSKSIDALVENVVDLGRLHPELSALALRHVQYGVKPYHYAVIGAVLIDTFADILADCFTPATREAWEAVYAETAGVMIADAYPAAAGLFDPGS
;
A
#
# COMPACT_ATOMS: atom_id res chain seq x y z
N MET A 1 -72.14 32.21 9.78
CA MET A 1 -72.35 33.61 10.16
C MET A 1 -71.06 34.35 9.94
N MET A 2 -71.01 35.07 8.86
CA MET A 2 -70.54 36.44 8.68
C MET A 2 -69.10 36.68 9.13
N LEU A 3 -68.30 37.26 8.38
CA LEU A 3 -68.18 38.17 7.25
C LEU A 3 -66.86 38.95 7.37
N ARG A 4 -66.12 38.96 6.25
CA ARG A 4 -65.51 40.18 5.68
C ARG A 4 -64.39 40.87 6.49
N ARG A 5 -63.39 41.42 5.92
CA ARG A 5 -62.96 41.97 4.65
C ARG A 5 -61.48 42.35 4.81
N GLN A 6 -60.67 42.19 3.83
CA GLN A 6 -60.12 43.19 2.91
C GLN A 6 -59.53 44.43 3.63
N ASP A 7 -58.44 44.98 3.39
CA ASP A 7 -57.71 45.24 2.17
C ASP A 7 -56.41 46.00 2.47
N LYS A 8 -55.50 45.96 1.58
CA LYS A 8 -54.71 47.01 0.95
C LYS A 8 -53.33 47.37 1.47
N LEU A 9 -52.41 46.92 0.65
CA LEU A 9 -51.56 47.69 -0.25
C LEU A 9 -50.39 48.53 0.30
N ARG A 10 -49.27 48.27 -0.38
CA ARG A 10 -48.14 49.19 -0.73
C ARG A 10 -47.03 49.29 0.30
N SER A 11 -45.81 49.26 -0.04
CA SER A 11 -45.06 49.47 -1.30
C SER A 11 -43.59 49.52 -0.95
N ALA A 12 -42.77 48.97 -1.82
CA ALA A 12 -41.43 49.44 -2.20
C ALA A 12 -40.35 49.42 -1.10
N ALA A 13 -39.25 48.91 -1.28
CA ALA A 13 -38.23 48.89 -2.27
C ALA A 13 -36.87 48.53 -1.65
N THR A 14 -36.10 47.88 -2.42
CA THR A 14 -34.67 48.04 -2.61
C THR A 14 -33.68 47.50 -1.57
N GLY A 15 -32.90 46.57 -2.02
CA GLY A 15 -31.49 46.64 -1.82
C GLY A 15 -30.87 45.48 -1.05
N GLY A 16 -29.98 44.77 -1.69
CA GLY A 16 -28.98 44.04 -0.95
C GLY A 16 -28.83 42.58 -1.33
N ASP A 17 -28.44 42.38 -2.55
CA ASP A 17 -27.62 41.30 -3.03
C ASP A 17 -26.56 40.88 -1.99
N ALA A 18 -26.63 39.65 -1.55
CA ALA A 18 -25.49 38.94 -1.00
C ALA A 18 -25.69 37.44 -1.22
N ALA A 19 -25.45 37.02 -2.45
CA ALA A 19 -25.21 35.63 -2.78
C ALA A 19 -24.03 35.13 -1.95
N LYS A 20 -24.31 34.42 -0.87
CA LYS A 20 -23.34 33.55 -0.22
C LYS A 20 -23.10 32.35 -1.14
N SER A 21 -22.15 32.54 -2.04
CA SER A 21 -21.49 31.44 -2.74
C SER A 21 -20.87 30.52 -1.70
N THR A 22 -21.56 29.45 -1.42
CA THR A 22 -20.98 28.29 -0.73
C THR A 22 -19.99 27.69 -1.72
N ARG A 23 -18.76 28.13 -1.68
CA ARG A 23 -17.65 27.42 -2.27
C ARG A 23 -17.61 26.08 -1.58
N ARG A 24 -18.13 25.08 -2.26
CA ARG A 24 -17.81 23.69 -2.01
C ARG A 24 -16.30 23.60 -2.17
N GLY A 25 -15.58 23.42 -1.05
CA GLY A 25 -14.17 23.12 -1.08
C GLY A 25 -13.99 21.86 -1.90
N GLU A 26 -13.35 22.02 -3.05
CA GLU A 26 -12.77 20.89 -3.75
C GLU A 26 -11.80 20.23 -2.78
N PRO A 27 -11.84 18.89 -2.62
CA PRO A 27 -10.77 18.21 -1.93
C PRO A 27 -9.51 18.42 -2.77
N THR A 28 -8.59 19.22 -2.24
CA THR A 28 -7.21 19.25 -2.73
C THR A 28 -6.68 17.84 -2.55
N GLY A 29 -6.56 17.14 -3.68
CA GLY A 29 -6.02 15.79 -3.74
C GLY A 29 -4.52 15.80 -3.45
N GLU A 30 -4.15 15.75 -2.19
CA GLU A 30 -2.99 15.03 -1.75
C GLU A 30 -3.50 13.61 -1.55
N GLY A 31 -3.15 12.75 -2.50
CA GLY A 31 -3.61 11.37 -2.49
C GLY A 31 -3.07 10.67 -1.25
N ASP A 32 -3.91 10.60 -0.25
CA ASP A 32 -3.80 9.59 0.79
C ASP A 32 -3.99 8.24 0.07
N VAL A 33 -2.89 7.58 -0.23
CA VAL A 33 -2.84 6.27 -0.90
C VAL A 33 -3.19 5.20 0.13
N SER A 34 -4.33 5.38 0.78
CA SER A 34 -4.87 4.42 1.71
C SER A 34 -5.50 3.26 0.93
N LEU A 35 -5.15 2.03 1.33
CA LEU A 35 -5.70 0.82 0.74
C LEU A 35 -7.23 0.80 0.85
N THR A 36 -7.90 0.40 -0.20
CA THR A 36 -9.35 0.22 -0.18
C THR A 36 -9.76 -1.01 0.65
N ALA A 37 -10.99 -1.02 1.14
CA ALA A 37 -11.52 -2.18 1.87
C ALA A 37 -11.47 -3.48 1.05
N ASP A 38 -11.66 -3.40 -0.27
CA ASP A 38 -11.55 -4.56 -1.16
C ASP A 38 -10.11 -5.04 -1.30
N GLN A 39 -9.13 -4.15 -1.43
CA GLN A 39 -7.72 -4.52 -1.44
C GLN A 39 -7.31 -5.20 -0.14
N ILE A 40 -7.68 -4.65 1.01
CA ILE A 40 -7.42 -5.24 2.33
C ILE A 40 -8.02 -6.65 2.42
N ARG A 41 -9.26 -6.83 1.97
CA ARG A 41 -9.95 -8.14 1.95
C ARG A 41 -9.20 -9.12 1.07
N LEU A 42 -8.86 -8.74 -0.17
CA LEU A 42 -8.16 -9.61 -1.12
C LEU A 42 -6.80 -10.06 -0.62
N VAL A 43 -6.02 -9.14 -0.01
CA VAL A 43 -4.73 -9.47 0.62
C VAL A 43 -4.92 -10.50 1.73
N ARG A 44 -5.87 -10.30 2.63
CA ARG A 44 -6.12 -11.20 3.75
C ARG A 44 -6.60 -12.58 3.30
N GLU A 45 -7.55 -12.63 2.35
CA GLU A 45 -8.09 -13.90 1.84
C GLU A 45 -7.02 -14.70 1.11
N SER A 46 -6.25 -14.07 0.23
CA SER A 46 -5.15 -14.73 -0.48
C SER A 46 -4.04 -15.17 0.47
N TYR A 47 -3.67 -14.33 1.44
CA TYR A 47 -2.65 -14.69 2.43
C TYR A 47 -3.08 -15.86 3.31
N ALA A 48 -4.34 -15.96 3.68
CA ALA A 48 -4.86 -17.12 4.43
C ALA A 48 -4.67 -18.45 3.69
N LEU A 49 -4.59 -18.44 2.35
CA LEU A 49 -4.26 -19.62 1.55
C LEU A 49 -2.75 -19.86 1.47
N ILE A 50 -1.96 -18.80 1.28
CA ILE A 50 -0.49 -18.85 1.18
C ILE A 50 0.13 -19.32 2.50
N SER A 51 -0.33 -18.78 3.63
CA SER A 51 0.22 -19.01 4.96
C SER A 51 -0.05 -20.41 5.53
N ARG A 52 -0.87 -21.24 4.85
CA ARG A 52 -1.04 -22.67 5.22
C ARG A 52 0.27 -23.45 5.17
N SER A 53 1.24 -23.00 4.41
CA SER A 53 2.59 -23.53 4.33
C SER A 53 3.60 -22.41 4.28
N PRO A 54 3.91 -21.73 5.41
CA PRO A 54 4.72 -20.51 5.42
C PRO A 54 6.14 -20.71 4.87
N THR A 55 6.75 -21.87 5.13
CA THR A 55 8.06 -22.20 4.55
C THR A 55 8.01 -22.34 3.03
N ARG A 56 6.90 -22.87 2.49
CA ARG A 56 6.78 -23.11 1.05
C ARG A 56 6.87 -21.84 0.22
N TYR A 57 6.17 -20.78 0.60
CA TYR A 57 6.23 -19.53 -0.19
C TYR A 57 7.55 -18.79 0.00
N SER A 58 8.13 -18.84 1.19
CA SER A 58 9.42 -18.21 1.46
C SER A 58 10.56 -18.93 0.75
N ASP A 59 10.56 -20.25 0.76
CA ASP A 59 11.52 -21.07 0.00
C ASP A 59 11.40 -20.81 -1.51
N ALA A 60 10.16 -20.79 -2.04
CA ALA A 60 9.90 -20.52 -3.45
C ALA A 60 10.34 -19.11 -3.85
N PHE A 61 10.07 -18.11 -3.00
CA PHE A 61 10.51 -16.74 -3.20
C PHE A 61 12.03 -16.63 -3.31
N TYR A 62 12.78 -17.18 -2.33
CA TYR A 62 14.23 -17.10 -2.36
C TYR A 62 14.83 -17.94 -3.49
N TYR A 63 14.27 -19.10 -3.77
CA TYR A 63 14.69 -19.90 -4.93
C TYR A 63 14.57 -19.11 -6.23
N ARG A 64 13.39 -18.53 -6.48
CA ARG A 64 13.14 -17.70 -7.68
C ARG A 64 14.04 -16.46 -7.71
N LEU A 65 14.11 -15.73 -6.60
CA LEU A 65 14.94 -14.53 -6.52
C LEU A 65 16.41 -14.79 -6.87
N LEU A 66 16.98 -15.85 -6.31
CA LEU A 66 18.40 -16.15 -6.53
C LEU A 66 18.67 -16.78 -7.90
N LEU A 67 17.67 -17.44 -8.49
CA LEU A 67 17.75 -17.98 -9.85
C LEU A 67 17.68 -16.87 -10.90
N ASP A 68 16.67 -16.01 -10.81
CA ASP A 68 16.36 -15.00 -11.81
C ASP A 68 17.23 -13.74 -11.64
N HIS A 69 17.70 -13.48 -10.42
CA HIS A 69 18.47 -12.30 -10.05
C HIS A 69 19.74 -12.68 -9.27
N PRO A 70 20.77 -13.24 -9.92
CA PRO A 70 21.99 -13.73 -9.24
C PRO A 70 22.72 -12.66 -8.42
N PHE A 71 22.57 -11.37 -8.78
CA PHE A 71 23.14 -10.27 -7.98
C PHE A 71 22.62 -10.24 -6.55
N ALA A 72 21.40 -10.72 -6.33
CA ALA A 72 20.79 -10.72 -5.02
C ALA A 72 21.50 -11.64 -4.02
N ARG A 73 22.26 -12.64 -4.51
CA ARG A 73 23.01 -13.57 -3.64
C ARG A 73 23.94 -12.83 -2.66
N ALA A 74 24.56 -11.76 -3.11
CA ALA A 74 25.47 -10.95 -2.30
C ALA A 74 24.80 -10.16 -1.16
N LEU A 75 23.47 -10.04 -1.21
CA LEU A 75 22.68 -9.33 -0.20
C LEU A 75 22.26 -10.22 0.98
N PHE A 76 22.48 -11.54 0.88
CA PHE A 76 22.01 -12.51 1.84
C PHE A 76 23.15 -13.35 2.42
N PRO A 77 23.02 -13.84 3.67
CA PRO A 77 23.98 -14.75 4.28
C PRO A 77 23.99 -16.11 3.57
N ASP A 78 25.04 -16.91 3.84
CA ASP A 78 25.11 -18.28 3.29
C ASP A 78 24.05 -19.19 3.90
N ASP A 79 23.82 -19.07 5.21
CA ASP A 79 22.72 -19.75 5.91
C ASP A 79 21.41 -18.95 5.75
N MET A 80 20.53 -19.47 4.94
CA MET A 80 19.24 -18.85 4.65
C MET A 80 18.13 -19.21 5.64
N ALA A 81 18.33 -20.19 6.53
CA ALA A 81 17.25 -20.69 7.39
C ALA A 81 16.66 -19.58 8.29
N HIS A 82 17.54 -18.79 8.92
CA HIS A 82 17.13 -17.66 9.73
C HIS A 82 16.45 -16.57 8.87
N GLN A 83 17.01 -16.28 7.71
CA GLN A 83 16.50 -15.26 6.79
C GLN A 83 15.08 -15.59 6.30
N ILE A 84 14.84 -16.85 5.94
CA ILE A 84 13.53 -17.37 5.52
C ILE A 84 12.50 -17.18 6.65
N ALA A 85 12.88 -17.54 7.90
CA ALA A 85 11.98 -17.39 9.05
C ALA A 85 11.66 -15.90 9.36
N VAL A 86 12.65 -15.01 9.28
CA VAL A 86 12.45 -13.57 9.50
C VAL A 86 11.57 -12.98 8.39
N PHE A 87 11.78 -13.37 7.15
CA PHE A 87 10.98 -12.91 6.02
C PHE A 87 9.50 -13.29 6.18
N SER A 88 9.22 -14.56 6.53
CA SER A 88 7.83 -15.00 6.77
C SER A 88 7.15 -14.16 7.84
N LYS A 89 7.83 -13.91 8.97
CA LYS A 89 7.31 -13.05 10.05
C LYS A 89 7.07 -11.61 9.61
N SER A 90 7.89 -11.10 8.71
CA SER A 90 7.70 -9.74 8.17
C SER A 90 6.44 -9.66 7.31
N ILE A 91 6.14 -10.68 6.51
CA ILE A 91 4.90 -10.76 5.73
C ILE A 91 3.68 -10.96 6.66
N ASP A 92 3.80 -11.79 7.71
CA ASP A 92 2.75 -11.92 8.73
C ASP A 92 2.40 -10.55 9.33
N ALA A 93 3.40 -9.82 9.81
CA ALA A 93 3.22 -8.49 10.40
C ALA A 93 2.59 -7.49 9.42
N LEU A 94 2.99 -7.53 8.14
CA LEU A 94 2.42 -6.69 7.09
C LEU A 94 0.92 -6.96 6.92
N VAL A 95 0.51 -8.22 6.84
CA VAL A 95 -0.90 -8.59 6.65
C VAL A 95 -1.75 -8.35 7.90
N GLU A 96 -1.19 -8.55 9.09
CA GLU A 96 -1.84 -8.22 10.36
C GLU A 96 -2.17 -6.72 10.45
N ASN A 97 -1.28 -5.86 9.95
CA ASN A 97 -1.42 -4.41 9.99
C ASN A 97 -1.94 -3.80 8.67
N VAL A 98 -2.41 -4.59 7.72
CA VAL A 98 -2.83 -4.12 6.38
C VAL A 98 -3.96 -3.07 6.40
N VAL A 99 -4.71 -2.96 7.48
CA VAL A 99 -5.75 -1.92 7.66
C VAL A 99 -5.14 -0.55 7.98
N ASP A 100 -3.97 -0.54 8.59
CA ASP A 100 -3.28 0.67 9.03
C ASP A 100 -1.77 0.38 9.00
N LEU A 101 -1.18 0.47 7.80
CA LEU A 101 0.25 0.24 7.58
C LEU A 101 1.12 1.28 8.29
N GLY A 102 0.55 2.44 8.63
CA GLY A 102 1.24 3.48 9.40
C GLY A 102 1.74 3.00 10.76
N ARG A 103 1.09 1.98 11.33
CA ARG A 103 1.56 1.35 12.60
C ARG A 103 2.90 0.66 12.47
N LEU A 104 3.27 0.23 11.27
CA LEU A 104 4.55 -0.41 11.00
C LEU A 104 5.68 0.58 10.71
N HIS A 105 5.39 1.88 10.66
CA HIS A 105 6.38 2.88 10.26
C HIS A 105 7.68 2.80 11.07
N PRO A 106 7.69 2.69 12.41
CA PRO A 106 8.94 2.59 13.17
C PRO A 106 9.76 1.34 12.81
N GLU A 107 9.10 0.20 12.63
CA GLU A 107 9.71 -1.07 12.27
C GLU A 107 10.26 -1.05 10.83
N LEU A 108 9.49 -0.45 9.90
CA LEU A 108 9.89 -0.28 8.51
C LEU A 108 11.09 0.66 8.38
N SER A 109 11.12 1.77 9.12
CA SER A 109 12.26 2.69 9.16
C SER A 109 13.52 1.99 9.68
N ALA A 110 13.40 1.25 10.78
CA ALA A 110 14.52 0.48 11.32
C ALA A 110 14.99 -0.62 10.36
N LEU A 111 14.07 -1.27 9.65
CA LEU A 111 14.37 -2.27 8.63
C LEU A 111 15.08 -1.63 7.43
N ALA A 112 14.61 -0.48 6.97
CA ALA A 112 15.19 0.27 5.86
C ALA A 112 16.65 0.63 6.10
N LEU A 113 16.97 1.13 7.30
CA LEU A 113 18.36 1.43 7.68
C LEU A 113 19.26 0.19 7.68
N ARG A 114 18.75 -0.97 8.13
CA ARG A 114 19.47 -2.24 8.03
C ARG A 114 19.69 -2.65 6.57
N HIS A 115 18.70 -2.44 5.71
CA HIS A 115 18.83 -2.73 4.27
C HIS A 115 19.95 -1.92 3.61
N VAL A 116 20.10 -0.64 3.98
CA VAL A 116 21.24 0.18 3.53
C VAL A 116 22.58 -0.46 3.92
N GLN A 117 22.70 -0.93 5.18
CA GLN A 117 23.92 -1.57 5.66
C GLN A 117 24.24 -2.87 4.92
N TYR A 118 23.23 -3.58 4.46
CA TYR A 118 23.37 -4.80 3.63
C TYR A 118 23.64 -4.50 2.14
N GLY A 119 23.70 -3.23 1.76
CA GLY A 119 23.98 -2.82 0.37
C GLY A 119 22.75 -2.82 -0.55
N VAL A 120 21.54 -2.96 0.01
CA VAL A 120 20.30 -2.81 -0.76
C VAL A 120 20.25 -1.40 -1.35
N LYS A 121 19.70 -1.25 -2.55
CA LYS A 121 19.51 0.02 -3.27
C LYS A 121 18.03 0.20 -3.59
N PRO A 122 17.55 1.44 -3.85
CA PRO A 122 16.14 1.68 -4.15
C PRO A 122 15.56 0.78 -5.25
N TYR A 123 16.29 0.56 -6.35
CA TYR A 123 15.81 -0.30 -7.45
C TYR A 123 15.66 -1.78 -7.08
N HIS A 124 16.31 -2.26 -6.01
CA HIS A 124 16.13 -3.63 -5.54
C HIS A 124 14.71 -3.87 -4.99
N TYR A 125 14.06 -2.84 -4.45
CA TYR A 125 12.69 -2.98 -3.94
C TYR A 125 11.72 -3.37 -5.05
N ALA A 126 11.82 -2.78 -6.23
CA ALA A 126 10.97 -3.14 -7.37
C ALA A 126 11.16 -4.61 -7.78
N VAL A 127 12.41 -5.07 -7.85
CA VAL A 127 12.72 -6.46 -8.18
C VAL A 127 12.17 -7.43 -7.13
N ILE A 128 12.39 -7.13 -5.86
CA ILE A 128 11.91 -7.97 -4.74
C ILE A 128 10.38 -8.05 -4.72
N GLY A 129 9.71 -6.92 -4.93
CA GLY A 129 8.25 -6.87 -4.99
C GLY A 129 7.68 -7.72 -6.13
N ALA A 130 8.23 -7.57 -7.33
CA ALA A 130 7.80 -8.35 -8.48
C ALA A 130 7.97 -9.86 -8.23
N VAL A 131 9.14 -10.29 -7.74
CA VAL A 131 9.40 -11.71 -7.43
C VAL A 131 8.45 -12.24 -6.36
N LEU A 132 8.16 -11.44 -5.32
CA LEU A 132 7.24 -11.84 -4.24
C LEU A 132 5.82 -12.06 -4.78
N ILE A 133 5.30 -11.11 -5.54
CA ILE A 133 3.94 -11.14 -6.08
C ILE A 133 3.81 -12.28 -7.11
N ASP A 134 4.80 -12.49 -7.95
CA ASP A 134 4.83 -13.61 -8.89
C ASP A 134 4.90 -14.96 -8.17
N THR A 135 5.63 -15.05 -7.06
CA THR A 135 5.65 -16.26 -6.23
C THR A 135 4.26 -16.56 -5.66
N PHE A 136 3.54 -15.55 -5.21
CA PHE A 136 2.17 -15.72 -4.74
C PHE A 136 1.23 -16.16 -5.87
N ALA A 137 1.38 -15.57 -7.05
CA ALA A 137 0.61 -15.96 -8.23
C ALA A 137 0.83 -17.43 -8.60
N ASP A 138 2.07 -17.89 -8.61
CA ASP A 138 2.39 -19.30 -8.92
C ASP A 138 1.80 -20.28 -7.88
N ILE A 139 1.82 -19.90 -6.60
CA ILE A 139 1.28 -20.75 -5.53
C ILE A 139 -0.24 -20.84 -5.56
N LEU A 140 -0.90 -19.73 -5.83
CA LEU A 140 -2.36 -19.63 -5.81
C LEU A 140 -3.00 -19.96 -7.17
N ALA A 141 -2.25 -19.93 -8.25
CA ALA A 141 -2.70 -20.21 -9.61
C ALA A 141 -4.01 -19.47 -9.93
N ASP A 142 -5.07 -20.19 -10.30
CA ASP A 142 -6.37 -19.60 -10.69
C ASP A 142 -7.04 -18.79 -9.56
N CYS A 143 -6.62 -18.98 -8.30
CA CYS A 143 -7.10 -18.18 -7.18
C CYS A 143 -6.43 -16.80 -7.08
N PHE A 144 -5.35 -16.55 -7.83
CA PHE A 144 -4.66 -15.26 -7.85
C PHE A 144 -5.18 -14.40 -9.01
N THR A 145 -6.24 -13.66 -8.75
CA THR A 145 -6.89 -12.81 -9.76
C THR A 145 -6.09 -11.53 -10.05
N PRO A 146 -6.33 -10.84 -11.18
CA PRO A 146 -5.75 -9.51 -11.43
C PRO A 146 -6.00 -8.53 -10.27
N ALA A 147 -7.21 -8.50 -9.70
CA ALA A 147 -7.53 -7.65 -8.56
C ALA A 147 -6.72 -8.02 -7.29
N THR A 148 -6.42 -9.31 -7.09
CA THR A 148 -5.55 -9.76 -6.00
C THR A 148 -4.11 -9.29 -6.23
N ARG A 149 -3.63 -9.33 -7.46
CA ARG A 149 -2.32 -8.81 -7.84
C ARG A 149 -2.21 -7.32 -7.53
N GLU A 150 -3.15 -6.53 -8.03
CA GLU A 150 -3.21 -5.08 -7.79
C GLU A 150 -3.25 -4.74 -6.29
N ALA A 151 -3.97 -5.53 -5.50
CA ALA A 151 -4.01 -5.36 -4.05
C ALA A 151 -2.64 -5.59 -3.39
N TRP A 152 -1.91 -6.63 -3.77
CA TRP A 152 -0.56 -6.89 -3.27
C TRP A 152 0.46 -5.87 -3.75
N GLU A 153 0.35 -5.41 -5.01
CA GLU A 153 1.17 -4.34 -5.55
C GLU A 153 0.99 -3.04 -4.77
N ALA A 154 -0.24 -2.67 -4.42
CA ALA A 154 -0.53 -1.50 -3.62
C ALA A 154 0.06 -1.59 -2.20
N VAL A 155 -0.13 -2.72 -1.50
CA VAL A 155 0.45 -2.95 -0.16
C VAL A 155 1.97 -2.89 -0.21
N TYR A 156 2.58 -3.54 -1.20
CA TYR A 156 4.02 -3.55 -1.36
C TYR A 156 4.57 -2.16 -1.68
N ALA A 157 3.92 -1.43 -2.58
CA ALA A 157 4.32 -0.07 -2.96
C ALA A 157 4.32 0.89 -1.78
N GLU A 158 3.26 0.86 -0.95
CA GLU A 158 3.16 1.69 0.26
C GLU A 158 4.29 1.35 1.24
N THR A 159 4.50 0.05 1.50
CA THR A 159 5.56 -0.41 2.41
C THR A 159 6.96 -0.05 1.91
N ALA A 160 7.26 -0.32 0.63
CA ALA A 160 8.53 0.00 0.02
C ALA A 160 8.75 1.51 -0.07
N GLY A 161 7.70 2.28 -0.32
CA GLY A 161 7.73 3.74 -0.36
C GLY A 161 8.21 4.33 0.96
N VAL A 162 7.65 3.89 2.08
CA VAL A 162 8.10 4.29 3.44
C VAL A 162 9.59 3.95 3.63
N MET A 163 9.99 2.73 3.31
CA MET A 163 11.38 2.29 3.49
C MET A 163 12.36 3.08 2.62
N ILE A 164 11.98 3.40 1.39
CA ILE A 164 12.83 4.20 0.47
C ILE A 164 12.90 5.64 0.94
N ALA A 165 11.79 6.25 1.36
CA ALA A 165 11.75 7.62 1.82
C ALA A 165 12.65 7.82 3.05
N ASP A 166 12.61 6.90 4.00
CA ASP A 166 13.36 7.01 5.25
C ASP A 166 14.87 6.71 5.08
N ALA A 167 15.20 5.74 4.23
CA ALA A 167 16.59 5.32 4.05
C ALA A 167 17.31 6.05 2.90
N TYR A 168 16.57 6.54 1.91
CA TYR A 168 17.13 7.16 0.71
C TYR A 168 16.36 8.45 0.34
N PRO A 169 16.38 9.48 1.17
CA PRO A 169 15.55 10.68 0.98
C PRO A 169 15.76 11.36 -0.38
N ALA A 170 16.96 11.26 -0.95
CA ALA A 170 17.26 11.79 -2.29
C ALA A 170 16.63 10.98 -3.44
N ALA A 171 16.22 9.75 -3.19
CA ALA A 171 15.65 8.84 -4.18
C ALA A 171 14.12 8.68 -4.04
N ALA A 172 13.52 9.21 -2.98
CA ALA A 172 12.09 9.02 -2.68
C ALA A 172 11.16 9.53 -3.79
N GLY A 173 11.57 10.58 -4.53
CA GLY A 173 10.80 11.11 -5.66
C GLY A 173 10.98 10.36 -6.99
N LEU A 174 11.80 9.31 -7.04
CA LEU A 174 12.10 8.53 -8.24
C LEU A 174 11.47 7.13 -8.22
N PHE A 175 10.88 6.74 -7.11
CA PHE A 175 10.22 5.44 -6.99
C PHE A 175 8.76 5.56 -7.47
N ASP A 176 8.51 5.05 -8.68
CA ASP A 176 7.17 4.85 -9.23
C ASP A 176 6.90 3.35 -9.32
N PRO A 177 6.01 2.79 -8.48
CA PRO A 177 5.70 1.36 -8.47
C PRO A 177 4.90 0.89 -9.70
N GLY A 178 4.44 1.83 -10.56
CA GLY A 178 3.63 1.54 -11.74
C GLY A 178 4.38 1.60 -13.09
N SER A 179 5.73 1.67 -13.09
CA SER A 179 6.53 1.75 -14.31
C SER A 179 7.10 0.42 -14.74
#